data_c5e46062781a56210dd0604aebe8e951
#
_entry.id   c5e46062781a56210dd0604aebe8e951
#
_cell.length_a   1.000
_cell.length_b   1.000
_cell.length_c   1.000
_cell.angle_alpha   90.00
_cell.angle_beta   90.00
_cell.angle_gamma   90.00
#
_symmetry.space_group_name_H-M   'P 1'
#
loop_
_entity.id
_entity.type
_entity.pdbx_description
1 polymer ?
#
loop_
_entity_poly.entity_id
_entity_poly.type
_entity_poly.pdbx_seq_one_letter_code
_entity_poly.pdbx_strand_id
1 'polypeptide(L)'
;MSNTSNNSKTSSTRPSGGIGGYIKEVFNGLKSLLVGLRRTGYYFTHHKEIITQQYPDNRDTLNLPERFKGEVVMPHNENNEHRCTGCTACELACPNGTIKVITKFDVGPDGKKKKAIDKLVYHLELCTMCNLCIIACPSDAIVMAQTFEHSVFDRAQLTKILNNPGSKIMEGVE
;
A
#
# COMPACT_ATOMS: atom_id res chain seq x y z
N MET A 1 5.52 7.66 22.42
CA MET A 1 4.29 8.15 21.77
C MET A 1 3.70 9.23 22.66
N SER A 2 4.13 10.45 22.51
CA SER A 2 3.63 11.60 23.28
C SER A 2 2.83 12.48 22.34
N ASN A 3 1.54 12.47 22.58
CA ASN A 3 0.53 13.21 21.84
C ASN A 3 0.54 14.67 22.33
N THR A 4 1.24 15.55 21.64
CA THR A 4 1.19 16.98 21.92
C THR A 4 0.12 17.60 21.05
N SER A 5 -1.11 17.60 21.54
CA SER A 5 -2.23 18.37 20.99
C SER A 5 -1.98 19.86 21.18
N ASN A 6 -1.35 20.50 20.20
CA ASN A 6 -1.30 21.95 20.11
C ASN A 6 -2.69 22.48 19.70
N ASN A 7 -3.49 22.79 20.72
CA ASN A 7 -4.74 23.50 20.59
C ASN A 7 -4.43 24.98 20.27
N SER A 8 -4.25 25.33 18.99
CA SER A 8 -4.17 26.71 18.55
C SER A 8 -5.55 27.34 18.66
N LYS A 9 -5.82 27.96 19.81
CA LYS A 9 -6.94 28.89 19.96
C LYS A 9 -6.74 30.04 18.98
N THR A 10 -7.39 29.98 17.84
CA THR A 10 -7.64 31.14 17.00
C THR A 10 -8.60 32.07 17.76
N SER A 11 -8.04 32.92 18.63
CA SER A 11 -8.81 34.00 19.22
C SER A 11 -9.06 35.02 18.12
N SER A 12 -10.27 35.04 17.60
CA SER A 12 -10.82 36.17 16.83
C SER A 12 -10.92 37.37 17.78
N THR A 13 -9.84 38.07 18.00
CA THR A 13 -9.83 39.35 18.68
C THR A 13 -10.39 40.39 17.73
N ARG A 14 -11.60 40.92 18.05
CA ARG A 14 -12.16 42.11 17.38
C ARG A 14 -11.15 43.25 17.53
N PRO A 15 -10.92 44.08 16.48
CA PRO A 15 -10.00 45.17 16.55
C PRO A 15 -10.41 46.14 17.67
N SER A 16 -9.48 46.42 18.57
CA SER A 16 -9.64 47.47 19.57
C SER A 16 -9.70 48.79 18.84
N GLY A 17 -10.89 49.41 18.84
CA GLY A 17 -11.21 50.59 18.07
C GLY A 17 -10.28 51.80 18.36
N GLY A 18 -9.40 52.05 17.41
CA GLY A 18 -8.46 53.16 17.37
C GLY A 18 -7.43 52.97 16.27
N ILE A 19 -6.97 54.06 15.62
CA ILE A 19 -5.99 54.05 14.54
C ILE A 19 -4.73 53.26 14.95
N GLY A 20 -4.31 53.34 16.24
CA GLY A 20 -3.17 52.59 16.77
C GLY A 20 -3.36 51.08 16.81
N GLY A 21 -4.59 50.59 17.08
CA GLY A 21 -4.93 49.17 17.02
C GLY A 21 -4.84 48.61 15.60
N TYR A 22 -5.35 49.33 14.64
CA TYR A 22 -5.28 48.96 13.22
C TYR A 22 -3.83 48.85 12.70
N ILE A 23 -3.00 49.88 13.01
CA ILE A 23 -1.57 49.88 12.63
C ILE A 23 -0.85 48.64 13.21
N LYS A 24 -1.11 48.30 14.48
CA LYS A 24 -0.52 47.13 15.14
C LYS A 24 -0.94 45.84 14.46
N GLU A 25 -2.20 45.68 14.05
CA GLU A 25 -2.70 44.50 13.35
C GLU A 25 -2.09 44.37 11.94
N VAL A 26 -1.99 45.51 11.20
CA VAL A 26 -1.30 45.52 9.90
C VAL A 26 0.16 45.09 10.04
N PHE A 27 0.87 45.61 11.06
CA PHE A 27 2.25 45.27 11.29
C PHE A 27 2.43 43.78 11.67
N ASN A 28 1.52 43.26 12.49
CA ASN A 28 1.54 41.82 12.84
C ASN A 28 1.23 40.94 11.63
N GLY A 29 0.30 41.35 10.77
CA GLY A 29 -0.01 40.65 9.52
C GLY A 29 1.21 40.64 8.58
N LEU A 30 1.84 41.80 8.39
CA LEU A 30 3.05 41.91 7.56
C LEU A 30 4.22 41.03 8.12
N LYS A 31 4.41 41.05 9.42
CA LYS A 31 5.38 40.20 10.08
C LYS A 31 5.08 38.72 9.85
N SER A 32 3.84 38.29 9.95
CA SER A 32 3.42 36.92 9.69
C SER A 32 3.69 36.51 8.24
N LEU A 33 3.39 37.37 7.29
CA LEU A 33 3.72 37.15 5.86
C LEU A 33 5.21 37.00 5.63
N LEU A 34 6.04 37.87 6.23
CA LEU A 34 7.49 37.81 6.10
C LEU A 34 8.06 36.50 6.71
N VAL A 35 7.53 36.04 7.83
CA VAL A 35 7.91 34.76 8.42
C VAL A 35 7.55 33.59 7.49
N GLY A 36 6.35 33.60 6.91
CA GLY A 36 5.94 32.61 5.92
C GLY A 36 6.82 32.62 4.66
N LEU A 37 7.08 33.82 4.12
CA LEU A 37 7.91 33.98 2.94
C LEU A 37 9.36 33.53 3.18
N ARG A 38 9.91 33.81 4.36
CA ARG A 38 11.24 33.33 4.76
C ARG A 38 11.27 31.79 4.77
N ARG A 39 10.21 31.12 5.22
CA ARG A 39 10.15 29.66 5.27
C ARG A 39 10.10 29.05 3.87
N THR A 40 9.27 29.59 3.00
CA THR A 40 9.22 29.14 1.60
C THR A 40 10.50 29.43 0.85
N GLY A 41 11.09 30.62 1.05
CA GLY A 41 12.37 31.01 0.45
C GLY A 41 13.54 30.12 0.90
N TYR A 42 13.49 29.63 2.13
CA TYR A 42 14.46 28.64 2.62
C TYR A 42 14.44 27.37 1.77
N TYR A 43 13.28 26.77 1.54
CA TYR A 43 13.15 25.56 0.73
C TYR A 43 13.44 25.80 -0.76
N PHE A 44 13.23 27.01 -1.26
CA PHE A 44 13.58 27.39 -2.61
C PHE A 44 15.11 27.34 -2.81
N THR A 45 15.88 27.77 -1.82
CA THR A 45 17.36 27.75 -1.87
C THR A 45 17.96 26.39 -1.48
N HIS A 46 17.26 25.60 -0.67
CA HIS A 46 17.70 24.30 -0.14
C HIS A 46 16.92 23.14 -0.76
N HIS A 47 16.91 23.05 -2.09
CA HIS A 47 16.17 22.03 -2.84
C HIS A 47 16.55 20.58 -2.47
N LYS A 48 17.74 20.35 -1.91
CA LYS A 48 18.19 19.02 -1.46
C LYS A 48 17.43 18.50 -0.22
N GLU A 49 16.77 19.37 0.51
CA GLU A 49 15.95 19.00 1.68
C GLU A 49 14.49 18.65 1.32
N ILE A 50 14.15 18.72 0.03
CA ILE A 50 12.80 18.37 -0.44
C ILE A 50 12.67 16.84 -0.42
N ILE A 51 11.75 16.35 0.40
CA ILE A 51 11.45 14.91 0.56
C ILE A 51 10.50 14.41 -0.53
N THR A 52 9.82 15.31 -1.23
CA THR A 52 8.84 14.97 -2.26
C THR A 52 9.48 14.17 -3.38
N GLN A 53 8.94 12.99 -3.66
CA GLN A 53 9.38 12.15 -4.77
C GLN A 53 8.93 12.77 -6.10
N GLN A 54 9.86 12.87 -7.05
CA GLN A 54 9.61 13.43 -8.38
C GLN A 54 9.31 12.29 -9.37
N TYR A 55 8.17 11.66 -9.17
CA TYR A 55 7.70 10.62 -10.08
C TYR A 55 7.15 11.27 -11.37
N PRO A 56 7.46 10.77 -12.60
CA PRO A 56 8.13 9.50 -12.91
C PRO A 56 9.68 9.56 -13.03
N ASP A 57 10.31 10.73 -12.86
CA ASP A 57 11.74 10.91 -13.14
C ASP A 57 12.65 10.06 -12.23
N ASN A 58 12.20 9.79 -11.00
CA ASN A 58 12.92 8.99 -10.02
C ASN A 58 12.45 7.54 -9.92
N ARG A 59 11.76 7.02 -10.93
CA ARG A 59 11.16 5.67 -10.92
C ARG A 59 12.16 4.57 -10.52
N ASP A 60 13.36 4.60 -11.08
CA ASP A 60 14.38 3.57 -10.85
C ASP A 60 15.04 3.66 -9.47
N THR A 61 14.93 4.83 -8.80
CA THR A 61 15.49 5.07 -7.47
C THR A 61 14.43 5.19 -6.39
N LEU A 62 13.17 4.97 -6.75
CA LEU A 62 12.04 5.09 -5.85
C LEU A 62 12.13 4.05 -4.72
N ASN A 63 12.32 4.53 -3.50
CA ASN A 63 12.32 3.69 -2.32
C ASN A 63 10.96 3.80 -1.62
N LEU A 64 10.16 2.74 -1.76
CA LEU A 64 8.88 2.64 -1.08
C LEU A 64 9.08 2.13 0.35
N PRO A 65 8.30 2.61 1.32
CA PRO A 65 8.39 2.12 2.68
C PRO A 65 8.02 0.63 2.74
N GLU A 66 8.63 -0.12 3.65
CA GLU A 66 8.39 -1.57 3.83
C GLU A 66 6.90 -1.90 4.03
N ARG A 67 6.15 -0.99 4.64
CA ARG A 67 4.70 -1.14 4.88
C ARG A 67 3.82 -0.77 3.68
N PHE A 68 4.44 -0.46 2.54
CA PHE A 68 3.68 -0.16 1.32
C PHE A 68 2.89 -1.39 0.85
N LYS A 69 1.67 -1.16 0.40
CA LYS A 69 0.74 -2.21 -0.04
C LYS A 69 0.35 -1.93 -1.49
N GLY A 70 0.98 -2.62 -2.41
CA GLY A 70 0.68 -2.50 -3.83
C GLY A 70 -0.37 -3.51 -4.29
N GLU A 71 0.04 -4.71 -4.63
CA GLU A 71 -0.86 -5.79 -5.04
C GLU A 71 -0.52 -7.09 -4.33
N VAL A 72 -1.48 -8.01 -4.28
CA VAL A 72 -1.24 -9.36 -3.76
C VAL A 72 -0.51 -10.18 -4.81
N VAL A 73 0.59 -10.81 -4.41
CA VAL A 73 1.37 -11.72 -5.24
C VAL A 73 1.63 -13.02 -4.50
N MET A 74 1.85 -14.08 -5.24
CA MET A 74 2.31 -15.38 -4.72
C MET A 74 3.79 -15.53 -5.08
N PRO A 75 4.72 -15.45 -4.12
CA PRO A 75 6.12 -15.71 -4.38
C PRO A 75 6.35 -17.16 -4.80
N HIS A 76 7.20 -17.34 -5.81
CA HIS A 76 7.70 -18.63 -6.26
C HIS A 76 9.21 -18.65 -6.10
N ASN A 77 9.76 -19.80 -5.76
CA ASN A 77 11.20 -20.00 -5.74
C ASN A 77 11.76 -20.26 -7.16
N GLU A 78 13.06 -20.47 -7.27
CA GLU A 78 13.74 -20.73 -8.56
C GLU A 78 13.23 -22.01 -9.24
N ASN A 79 12.71 -22.97 -8.47
CA ASN A 79 12.16 -24.23 -8.95
C ASN A 79 10.66 -24.11 -9.33
N ASN A 80 10.10 -22.89 -9.36
CA ASN A 80 8.68 -22.63 -9.57
C ASN A 80 7.77 -23.32 -8.55
N GLU A 81 8.20 -23.32 -7.27
CA GLU A 81 7.42 -23.86 -6.16
C GLU A 81 6.83 -22.72 -5.30
N HIS A 82 5.65 -22.96 -4.76
CA HIS A 82 4.93 -22.02 -3.88
C HIS A 82 4.54 -22.70 -2.56
N ARG A 83 4.14 -21.86 -1.57
CA ARG A 83 3.74 -22.34 -0.24
C ARG A 83 2.23 -22.59 -0.09
N CYS A 84 1.43 -22.31 -1.12
CA CYS A 84 -0.02 -22.37 -1.01
C CYS A 84 -0.55 -23.82 -0.99
N THR A 85 -1.25 -24.18 0.09
CA THR A 85 -1.91 -25.48 0.27
C THR A 85 -3.32 -25.54 -0.32
N GLY A 86 -3.87 -24.42 -0.82
CA GLY A 86 -5.25 -24.36 -1.30
C GLY A 86 -6.31 -24.41 -0.18
N CYS A 87 -5.98 -23.95 1.04
CA CYS A 87 -6.86 -24.02 2.21
C CYS A 87 -8.09 -23.10 2.16
N THR A 88 -8.16 -22.15 1.21
CA THR A 88 -9.25 -21.17 1.02
C THR A 88 -9.37 -20.09 2.11
N ALA A 89 -8.49 -20.04 3.11
CA ALA A 89 -8.56 -19.06 4.20
C ALA A 89 -8.51 -17.61 3.69
N CYS A 90 -7.70 -17.31 2.67
CA CYS A 90 -7.61 -16.00 2.06
C CYS A 90 -8.90 -15.58 1.32
N GLU A 91 -9.61 -16.53 0.70
CA GLU A 91 -10.91 -16.29 0.07
C GLU A 91 -11.96 -15.93 1.10
N LEU A 92 -12.04 -16.68 2.22
CA LEU A 92 -12.99 -16.44 3.31
C LEU A 92 -12.70 -15.13 4.06
N ALA A 93 -11.44 -14.76 4.21
CA ALA A 93 -11.04 -13.53 4.90
C ALA A 93 -11.26 -12.27 4.06
N CYS A 94 -11.49 -12.38 2.74
CA CYS A 94 -11.62 -11.23 1.86
C CYS A 94 -13.05 -10.65 1.90
N PRO A 95 -13.25 -9.42 2.42
CA PRO A 95 -14.59 -8.82 2.52
C PRO A 95 -15.20 -8.50 1.15
N ASN A 96 -14.35 -8.28 0.13
CA ASN A 96 -14.79 -7.91 -1.22
C ASN A 96 -14.84 -9.10 -2.19
N GLY A 97 -14.50 -10.32 -1.74
CA GLY A 97 -14.46 -11.49 -2.61
C GLY A 97 -13.48 -11.40 -3.78
N THR A 98 -12.36 -10.69 -3.58
CA THR A 98 -11.37 -10.43 -4.64
C THR A 98 -10.50 -11.63 -4.97
N ILE A 99 -10.46 -12.63 -4.09
CA ILE A 99 -9.65 -13.84 -4.25
C ILE A 99 -10.57 -15.04 -4.38
N LYS A 100 -10.30 -15.87 -5.40
CA LYS A 100 -10.94 -17.17 -5.59
C LYS A 100 -9.90 -18.27 -5.70
N VAL A 101 -10.06 -19.30 -4.87
CA VAL A 101 -9.16 -20.46 -4.84
C VAL A 101 -9.82 -21.64 -5.52
N ILE A 102 -9.33 -22.01 -6.70
CA ILE A 102 -9.76 -23.20 -7.43
C ILE A 102 -8.82 -24.32 -7.09
N THR A 103 -9.34 -25.41 -6.55
CA THR A 103 -8.53 -26.55 -6.11
C THR A 103 -8.79 -27.77 -6.97
N LYS A 104 -7.74 -28.60 -7.13
CA LYS A 104 -7.77 -29.91 -7.76
C LYS A 104 -7.32 -30.96 -6.77
N PHE A 105 -7.62 -32.21 -7.05
CA PHE A 105 -7.11 -33.36 -6.28
C PHE A 105 -6.00 -34.02 -7.09
N ASP A 106 -4.77 -33.94 -6.60
CA ASP A 106 -3.65 -34.66 -7.16
C ASP A 106 -3.44 -35.98 -6.40
N VAL A 107 -3.09 -37.05 -7.13
CA VAL A 107 -2.74 -38.33 -6.52
C VAL A 107 -1.25 -38.31 -6.23
N GLY A 108 -0.90 -38.25 -4.95
CA GLY A 108 0.51 -38.34 -4.53
C GLY A 108 1.13 -39.70 -4.84
N PRO A 109 2.47 -39.80 -4.74
CA PRO A 109 3.19 -41.08 -4.94
C PRO A 109 2.71 -42.19 -4.01
N ASP A 110 2.11 -41.86 -2.87
CA ASP A 110 1.52 -42.78 -1.89
C ASP A 110 0.09 -43.24 -2.26
N GLY A 111 -0.43 -42.91 -3.43
CA GLY A 111 -1.79 -43.24 -3.86
C GLY A 111 -2.90 -42.46 -3.12
N LYS A 112 -2.53 -41.57 -2.20
CA LYS A 112 -3.50 -40.71 -1.47
C LYS A 112 -3.85 -39.47 -2.28
N LYS A 113 -5.12 -39.16 -2.34
CA LYS A 113 -5.61 -37.90 -2.94
C LYS A 113 -5.25 -36.73 -2.03
N LYS A 114 -4.35 -35.87 -2.45
CA LYS A 114 -4.03 -34.63 -1.77
C LYS A 114 -4.71 -33.46 -2.50
N LYS A 115 -5.29 -32.54 -1.72
CA LYS A 115 -5.84 -31.29 -2.25
C LYS A 115 -4.69 -30.40 -2.65
N ALA A 116 -4.69 -29.93 -3.89
CA ALA A 116 -3.71 -29.00 -4.43
C ALA A 116 -4.43 -27.80 -5.04
N ILE A 117 -3.74 -26.68 -5.13
CA ILE A 117 -4.25 -25.52 -5.83
C ILE A 117 -4.16 -25.76 -7.34
N ASP A 118 -5.24 -25.44 -8.06
CA ASP A 118 -5.23 -25.37 -9.52
C ASP A 118 -4.96 -23.93 -9.98
N LYS A 119 -5.81 -23.00 -9.52
CA LYS A 119 -5.68 -21.57 -9.82
C LYS A 119 -6.04 -20.74 -8.62
N LEU A 120 -5.25 -19.69 -8.36
CA LEU A 120 -5.60 -18.62 -7.44
C LEU A 120 -5.90 -17.37 -8.27
N VAL A 121 -7.19 -17.11 -8.44
CA VAL A 121 -7.66 -15.96 -9.21
C VAL A 121 -7.77 -14.75 -8.28
N TYR A 122 -7.19 -13.65 -8.72
CA TYR A 122 -7.16 -12.38 -7.98
C TYR A 122 -7.71 -11.24 -8.84
N HIS A 123 -8.74 -10.58 -8.34
CA HIS A 123 -9.40 -9.43 -8.95
C HIS A 123 -8.86 -8.14 -8.34
N LEU A 124 -7.79 -7.60 -8.94
CA LEU A 124 -7.13 -6.39 -8.44
C LEU A 124 -8.09 -5.19 -8.41
N GLU A 125 -9.00 -5.10 -9.38
CA GLU A 125 -9.97 -4.01 -9.49
C GLU A 125 -10.96 -3.91 -8.32
N LEU A 126 -11.13 -4.98 -7.55
CA LEU A 126 -12.01 -5.03 -6.37
C LEU A 126 -11.22 -4.96 -5.06
N CYS A 127 -9.89 -5.01 -5.13
CA CYS A 127 -9.04 -5.09 -3.94
C CYS A 127 -8.88 -3.74 -3.27
N THR A 128 -9.15 -3.69 -1.95
CA THR A 128 -8.94 -2.51 -1.09
C THR A 128 -7.58 -2.51 -0.39
N MET A 129 -6.70 -3.47 -0.72
CA MET A 129 -5.33 -3.59 -0.17
C MET A 129 -5.29 -3.61 1.38
N CYS A 130 -6.34 -4.20 2.00
CA CYS A 130 -6.51 -4.23 3.45
C CYS A 130 -5.58 -5.19 4.20
N ASN A 131 -4.89 -6.11 3.50
CA ASN A 131 -3.96 -7.10 4.04
C ASN A 131 -4.60 -8.27 4.82
N LEU A 132 -5.92 -8.36 4.92
CA LEU A 132 -6.59 -9.42 5.70
C LEU A 132 -6.31 -10.82 5.14
N CYS A 133 -6.24 -10.98 3.83
CA CYS A 133 -5.94 -12.26 3.19
C CYS A 133 -4.54 -12.78 3.54
N ILE A 134 -3.55 -11.88 3.69
CA ILE A 134 -2.18 -12.25 4.06
C ILE A 134 -2.13 -12.64 5.54
N ILE A 135 -2.76 -11.86 6.42
CA ILE A 135 -2.83 -12.18 7.85
C ILE A 135 -3.54 -13.51 8.10
N ALA A 136 -4.54 -13.83 7.27
CA ALA A 136 -5.29 -15.09 7.39
C ALA A 136 -4.56 -16.30 6.77
N CYS A 137 -3.46 -16.10 6.04
CA CYS A 137 -2.75 -17.19 5.37
C CYS A 137 -1.86 -17.96 6.35
N PRO A 138 -2.14 -19.25 6.64
CA PRO A 138 -1.34 -20.01 7.62
C PRO A 138 0.05 -20.40 7.12
N SER A 139 0.27 -20.41 5.80
CA SER A 139 1.53 -20.82 5.17
C SER A 139 2.34 -19.67 4.58
N ASP A 140 1.93 -18.41 4.85
CA ASP A 140 2.57 -17.19 4.29
C ASP A 140 2.80 -17.30 2.77
N ALA A 141 1.81 -17.87 2.06
CA ALA A 141 1.92 -18.17 0.63
C ALA A 141 1.70 -16.94 -0.25
N ILE A 142 1.14 -15.86 0.28
CA ILE A 142 0.85 -14.62 -0.43
C ILE A 142 1.41 -13.44 0.34
N VAL A 143 1.91 -12.44 -0.39
CA VAL A 143 2.49 -11.21 0.17
C VAL A 143 2.01 -9.99 -0.62
N MET A 144 2.21 -8.79 -0.04
CA MET A 144 2.02 -7.53 -0.78
C MET A 144 3.30 -7.18 -1.54
N ALA A 145 3.18 -7.02 -2.85
CA ALA A 145 4.24 -6.47 -3.67
C ALA A 145 4.32 -4.95 -3.54
N GLN A 146 5.44 -4.39 -3.95
CA GLN A 146 5.65 -2.94 -3.99
C GLN A 146 5.30 -2.33 -5.36
N THR A 147 4.62 -3.05 -6.21
CA THR A 147 4.12 -2.58 -7.50
C THR A 147 2.86 -1.75 -7.31
N PHE A 148 2.75 -0.61 -8.01
CA PHE A 148 1.62 0.32 -7.90
C PHE A 148 1.11 0.82 -9.26
N GLU A 149 1.79 0.49 -10.34
CA GLU A 149 1.40 0.91 -11.69
C GLU A 149 0.42 -0.10 -12.29
N HIS A 150 -0.87 0.13 -12.04
CA HIS A 150 -1.94 -0.78 -12.46
C HIS A 150 -2.86 -0.17 -13.51
N SER A 151 -2.40 0.88 -14.22
CA SER A 151 -3.19 1.50 -15.29
C SER A 151 -3.25 0.59 -16.51
N VAL A 152 -4.43 0.18 -16.89
CA VAL A 152 -4.68 -0.69 -18.04
C VAL A 152 -5.86 -0.16 -18.86
N PHE A 153 -5.93 -0.49 -20.16
CA PHE A 153 -7.04 -0.11 -21.02
C PHE A 153 -8.24 -1.04 -20.88
N ASP A 154 -7.99 -2.33 -20.61
CA ASP A 154 -9.04 -3.33 -20.46
C ASP A 154 -9.07 -3.85 -19.02
N ARG A 155 -10.25 -3.79 -18.40
CA ARG A 155 -10.48 -4.28 -17.03
C ARG A 155 -10.12 -5.76 -16.86
N ALA A 156 -10.24 -6.57 -17.89
CA ALA A 156 -9.90 -7.99 -17.86
C ALA A 156 -8.43 -8.24 -17.48
N GLN A 157 -7.52 -7.29 -17.77
CA GLN A 157 -6.11 -7.36 -17.41
C GLN A 157 -5.84 -7.21 -15.91
N LEU A 158 -6.82 -6.70 -15.16
CA LEU A 158 -6.73 -6.57 -13.69
C LEU A 158 -7.09 -7.88 -12.98
N THR A 159 -7.67 -8.85 -13.70
CA THR A 159 -7.87 -10.20 -13.19
C THR A 159 -6.62 -11.01 -13.44
N LYS A 160 -5.91 -11.36 -12.35
CA LYS A 160 -4.61 -12.05 -12.39
C LYS A 160 -4.74 -13.47 -11.85
N ILE A 161 -3.99 -14.40 -12.41
CA ILE A 161 -3.76 -15.74 -11.83
C ILE A 161 -2.42 -15.66 -11.09
N LEU A 162 -2.45 -15.82 -9.77
CA LEU A 162 -1.26 -15.60 -8.94
C LEU A 162 -0.27 -16.76 -8.96
N ASN A 163 -0.73 -17.98 -9.20
CA ASN A 163 0.15 -19.13 -9.33
C ASN A 163 0.66 -19.25 -10.77
N ASN A 164 1.96 -19.51 -10.90
CA ASN A 164 2.58 -19.74 -12.21
C ASN A 164 2.10 -21.04 -12.85
N PRO A 165 2.02 -21.12 -14.17
CA PRO A 165 1.72 -22.37 -14.86
C PRO A 165 2.74 -23.47 -14.50
N GLY A 166 2.22 -24.65 -14.14
CA GLY A 166 3.07 -25.78 -13.75
C GLY A 166 3.76 -25.65 -12.39
N SER A 167 3.40 -24.66 -11.59
CA SER A 167 3.94 -24.52 -10.23
C SER A 167 3.52 -25.66 -9.32
N LYS A 168 4.40 -26.04 -8.38
CA LYS A 168 4.18 -27.12 -7.41
C LYS A 168 4.22 -26.57 -6.00
N ILE A 169 3.62 -27.30 -5.08
CA ILE A 169 3.75 -27.00 -3.66
C ILE A 169 5.16 -27.37 -3.19
N MET A 170 5.75 -26.51 -2.37
CA MET A 170 7.06 -26.75 -1.74
C MET A 170 6.97 -27.93 -0.77
N GLU A 171 7.98 -28.79 -0.76
CA GLU A 171 8.06 -29.91 0.18
C GLU A 171 8.18 -29.37 1.62
N GLY A 172 7.40 -29.97 2.54
CA GLY A 172 7.41 -29.58 3.97
C GLY A 172 6.39 -28.50 4.36
N VAL A 173 5.51 -28.08 3.47
CA VAL A 173 4.36 -27.22 3.78
C VAL A 173 3.12 -28.12 3.92
N GLU A 174 2.67 -28.37 5.16
CA GLU A 174 1.44 -29.11 5.49
C GLU A 174 0.31 -28.16 5.99
#